data_1eeaede5743a7f94bed96d339b14e25b
#
_entry.id   1eeaede5743a7f94bed96d339b14e25b
#
_cell.length_a   1.000
_cell.length_b   1.000
_cell.length_c   1.000
_cell.angle_alpha   90.00
_cell.angle_beta   90.00
_cell.angle_gamma   90.00
#
_symmetry.space_group_name_H-M   'P 1'
#
loop_
_entity.id
_entity.type
_entity.pdbx_description
1 polymer ?
#
loop_
_entity_poly.entity_id
_entity_poly.type
_entity_poly.pdbx_seq_one_letter_code
_entity_poly.pdbx_strand_id
1 'polypeptide(L)'
;KNEKNGIYWNIQSMYVRGGKKMTRQEIPVFKTREENVAYMNATLPIRESFDLIQRDLLIGGRVSSFYYVNGFTSEETMLKIMDALLKVKEEDMPEDIWKFANACIPYVGVDVMFDFDQILKSLLSGETCVFIDGYRACIVIDCRMYPARNVEEPDKDKSLRGSRDGFVETIVYNTAM
;
A
#
# COMPACT_ATOMS: atom_id res chain seq x y z
N LYS A 1 -9.80 -5.42 -32.39
CA LYS A 1 -8.60 -4.53 -32.23
C LYS A 1 -9.14 -3.12 -32.00
N ASN A 2 -9.43 -2.67 -30.79
CA ASN A 2 -9.46 -1.23 -30.38
C ASN A 2 -10.21 -0.95 -29.07
N GLU A 3 -10.48 -1.96 -28.22
CA GLU A 3 -11.16 -1.68 -26.94
C GLU A 3 -10.19 -1.38 -25.77
N LYS A 4 -8.89 -1.61 -25.94
CA LYS A 4 -7.89 -1.34 -24.88
C LYS A 4 -7.52 0.15 -24.75
N ASN A 5 -7.87 1.01 -25.71
CA ASN A 5 -7.51 2.44 -25.69
C ASN A 5 -8.55 3.33 -24.98
N GLY A 6 -9.74 2.84 -24.65
CA GLY A 6 -10.80 3.64 -24.05
C GLY A 6 -10.52 4.06 -22.59
N ILE A 7 -9.86 3.21 -21.83
CA ILE A 7 -9.60 3.46 -20.40
C ILE A 7 -8.44 4.44 -20.23
N TYR A 8 -7.41 4.36 -21.07
CA TYR A 8 -6.24 5.25 -21.01
C TYR A 8 -6.55 6.71 -21.36
N TRP A 9 -7.50 6.96 -22.26
CA TRP A 9 -7.87 8.33 -22.67
C TRP A 9 -8.66 9.09 -21.60
N ASN A 10 -9.35 8.39 -20.72
CA ASN A 10 -10.15 9.02 -19.67
C ASN A 10 -9.29 9.53 -18.49
N ILE A 11 -8.15 8.90 -18.23
CA ILE A 11 -7.26 9.27 -17.13
C ILE A 11 -6.45 10.54 -17.47
N GLN A 12 -5.99 10.67 -18.72
CA GLN A 12 -5.15 11.79 -19.14
C GLN A 12 -5.93 13.10 -19.38
N SER A 13 -7.23 13.02 -19.67
CA SER A 13 -8.06 14.22 -19.86
C SER A 13 -8.48 14.91 -18.55
N MET A 14 -8.30 14.29 -17.41
CA MET A 14 -8.66 14.83 -16.09
C MET A 14 -7.63 15.82 -15.51
N TYR A 15 -6.42 15.90 -16.07
CA TYR A 15 -5.33 16.73 -15.50
C TYR A 15 -5.14 18.10 -16.15
N VAL A 16 -5.94 18.51 -17.13
CA VAL A 16 -5.76 19.81 -17.78
C VAL A 16 -7.08 20.57 -17.87
N ARG A 17 -7.30 21.51 -16.99
CA ARG A 17 -7.79 22.89 -17.15
C ARG A 17 -8.51 23.46 -15.91
N GLY A 18 -7.94 24.56 -15.39
CA GLY A 18 -8.68 25.74 -14.96
C GLY A 18 -9.62 25.64 -13.77
N GLY A 19 -9.14 25.88 -12.53
CA GLY A 19 -9.82 26.75 -11.54
C GLY A 19 -11.24 26.42 -11.05
N LYS A 20 -11.85 25.29 -11.35
CA LYS A 20 -13.10 24.82 -10.71
C LYS A 20 -12.77 23.65 -9.79
N LYS A 21 -13.27 23.69 -8.54
CA LYS A 21 -13.35 22.51 -7.68
C LYS A 21 -14.06 21.40 -8.47
N MET A 22 -13.28 20.54 -9.11
CA MET A 22 -13.83 19.31 -9.66
C MET A 22 -14.23 18.46 -8.47
N THR A 23 -15.48 18.06 -8.41
CA THR A 23 -15.94 16.95 -7.61
C THR A 23 -15.08 15.77 -8.01
N ARG A 24 -14.21 15.32 -7.10
CA ARG A 24 -13.27 14.22 -7.31
C ARG A 24 -14.13 12.99 -7.58
N GLN A 25 -14.03 12.44 -8.78
CA GLN A 25 -14.79 11.26 -9.14
C GLN A 25 -14.07 10.08 -8.47
N GLU A 26 -14.71 9.50 -7.45
CA GLU A 26 -14.21 8.32 -6.78
C GLU A 26 -14.10 7.17 -7.80
N ILE A 27 -12.92 6.57 -7.89
CA ILE A 27 -12.69 5.45 -8.80
C ILE A 27 -12.74 4.16 -7.97
N PRO A 28 -13.80 3.36 -8.14
CA PRO A 28 -13.96 2.15 -7.35
C PRO A 28 -12.95 1.07 -7.75
N VAL A 29 -12.61 0.20 -6.79
CA VAL A 29 -11.78 -0.97 -7.01
C VAL A 29 -12.49 -1.93 -7.99
N PHE A 30 -11.75 -2.40 -8.98
CA PHE A 30 -12.25 -3.34 -9.98
C PHE A 30 -12.34 -4.76 -9.39
N LYS A 31 -13.14 -5.60 -10.02
CA LYS A 31 -13.33 -6.99 -9.57
C LYS A 31 -12.12 -7.87 -9.90
N THR A 32 -11.48 -7.61 -11.03
CA THR A 32 -10.35 -8.42 -11.50
C THR A 32 -9.04 -7.82 -11.02
N ARG A 33 -8.12 -8.68 -10.63
CA ARG A 33 -6.76 -8.29 -10.23
C ARG A 33 -6.04 -7.54 -11.35
N GLU A 34 -6.21 -7.99 -12.58
CA GLU A 34 -5.53 -7.41 -13.76
C GLU A 34 -5.90 -5.95 -13.98
N GLU A 35 -7.20 -5.60 -13.82
CA GLU A 35 -7.66 -4.21 -13.93
C GLU A 35 -7.08 -3.34 -12.80
N ASN A 36 -7.05 -3.85 -11.59
CA ASN A 36 -6.46 -3.14 -10.45
C ASN A 36 -4.96 -2.90 -10.65
N VAL A 37 -4.21 -3.92 -11.08
CA VAL A 37 -2.78 -3.82 -11.39
C VAL A 37 -2.52 -2.85 -12.54
N ALA A 38 -3.34 -2.89 -13.59
CA ALA A 38 -3.23 -1.96 -14.71
C ALA A 38 -3.44 -0.51 -14.27
N TYR A 39 -4.42 -0.26 -13.41
CA TYR A 39 -4.67 1.06 -12.83
C TYR A 39 -3.52 1.54 -11.95
N MET A 40 -3.02 0.70 -11.04
CA MET A 40 -1.90 1.02 -10.16
C MET A 40 -0.64 1.34 -10.96
N ASN A 41 -0.30 0.53 -11.97
CA ASN A 41 0.86 0.74 -12.84
C ASN A 41 0.73 1.96 -13.77
N ALA A 42 -0.48 2.40 -14.09
CA ALA A 42 -0.72 3.63 -14.85
C ALA A 42 -0.63 4.89 -13.98
N THR A 43 -0.94 4.76 -12.68
CA THR A 43 -1.00 5.88 -11.74
C THR A 43 0.31 6.11 -11.01
N LEU A 44 1.03 5.04 -10.70
CA LEU A 44 2.28 5.07 -9.93
C LEU A 44 3.45 4.56 -10.78
N PRO A 45 4.66 5.16 -10.66
CA PRO A 45 5.85 4.74 -11.39
C PRO A 45 6.50 3.48 -10.76
N ILE A 46 5.71 2.40 -10.58
CA ILE A 46 6.14 1.20 -9.84
C ILE A 46 7.39 0.57 -10.45
N ARG A 47 7.52 0.60 -11.78
CA ARG A 47 8.66 0.02 -12.48
C ARG A 47 9.90 0.92 -12.49
N GLU A 48 9.71 2.22 -12.25
CA GLU A 48 10.77 3.24 -12.28
C GLU A 48 11.25 3.56 -10.85
N SER A 49 10.40 3.33 -9.85
CA SER A 49 10.74 3.50 -8.45
C SER A 49 11.39 2.26 -7.88
N PHE A 50 12.47 2.43 -7.14
CA PHE A 50 13.11 1.34 -6.38
C PHE A 50 12.43 1.12 -5.02
N ASP A 51 11.60 2.04 -4.56
CA ASP A 51 10.94 1.97 -3.25
C ASP A 51 9.53 1.36 -3.33
N LEU A 52 8.82 1.58 -4.45
CA LEU A 52 7.49 1.01 -4.65
C LEU A 52 7.60 -0.42 -5.15
N ILE A 53 7.25 -1.36 -4.29
CA ILE A 53 7.33 -2.79 -4.58
C ILE A 53 5.95 -3.34 -4.88
N GLN A 54 5.87 -4.07 -5.99
CA GLN A 54 4.74 -4.96 -6.29
C GLN A 54 5.20 -6.41 -6.16
N ARG A 55 4.45 -7.21 -5.41
CA ARG A 55 4.69 -8.64 -5.27
C ARG A 55 3.39 -9.41 -5.43
N ASP A 56 3.41 -10.45 -6.26
CA ASP A 56 2.26 -11.32 -6.47
C ASP A 56 2.38 -12.59 -5.63
N LEU A 57 1.27 -13.00 -5.02
CA LEU A 57 1.14 -14.23 -4.23
C LEU A 57 -0.14 -14.97 -4.63
N LEU A 58 -0.14 -16.29 -4.43
CA LEU A 58 -1.34 -17.10 -4.56
C LEU A 58 -1.93 -17.32 -3.17
N ILE A 59 -3.16 -16.83 -2.94
CA ILE A 59 -3.86 -16.94 -1.66
C ILE A 59 -5.18 -17.64 -1.91
N GLY A 60 -5.38 -18.82 -1.30
CA GLY A 60 -6.59 -19.59 -1.50
C GLY A 60 -6.94 -19.83 -2.97
N GLY A 61 -5.96 -20.18 -3.80
CA GLY A 61 -6.15 -20.38 -5.23
C GLY A 61 -6.34 -19.10 -6.07
N ARG A 62 -6.41 -17.91 -5.46
CA ARG A 62 -6.58 -16.63 -6.14
C ARG A 62 -5.28 -15.86 -6.24
N VAL A 63 -4.99 -15.31 -7.41
CA VAL A 63 -3.82 -14.44 -7.60
C VAL A 63 -4.07 -13.13 -6.87
N SER A 64 -3.08 -12.71 -6.08
CA SER A 64 -3.16 -11.50 -5.26
C SER A 64 -1.93 -10.64 -5.48
N SER A 65 -2.09 -9.32 -5.49
CA SER A 65 -1.00 -8.36 -5.67
C SER A 65 -0.84 -7.49 -4.43
N PHE A 66 0.35 -7.52 -3.87
CA PHE A 66 0.78 -6.69 -2.75
C PHE A 66 1.51 -5.47 -3.28
N TYR A 67 1.18 -4.31 -2.74
CA TYR A 67 1.88 -3.05 -2.97
C TYR A 67 2.34 -2.49 -1.64
N TYR A 68 3.59 -2.14 -1.52
CA TYR A 68 4.16 -1.54 -0.32
C TYR A 68 5.37 -0.67 -0.65
N VAL A 69 5.72 0.23 0.28
CA VAL A 69 6.91 1.07 0.16
C VAL A 69 8.04 0.45 0.96
N ASN A 70 9.14 0.15 0.27
CA ASN A 70 10.36 -0.38 0.90
C ASN A 70 10.92 0.63 1.91
N GLY A 71 11.36 0.14 3.06
CA GLY A 71 11.88 0.99 4.14
C GLY A 71 10.83 1.55 5.09
N PHE A 72 9.53 1.59 4.70
CA PHE A 72 8.45 1.95 5.63
C PHE A 72 7.74 0.73 6.23
N THR A 73 7.85 -0.41 5.58
CA THR A 73 7.16 -1.63 5.99
C THR A 73 8.05 -2.49 6.90
N SER A 74 7.52 -2.96 8.02
CA SER A 74 8.18 -3.94 8.89
C SER A 74 8.25 -5.30 8.17
N GLU A 75 9.45 -5.71 7.81
CA GLU A 75 9.70 -7.00 7.14
C GLU A 75 9.24 -8.18 8.01
N GLU A 76 9.49 -8.13 9.32
CA GLU A 76 9.09 -9.19 10.25
C GLU A 76 7.57 -9.34 10.31
N THR A 77 6.83 -8.22 10.39
CA THR A 77 5.37 -8.23 10.41
C THR A 77 4.83 -8.71 9.07
N MET A 78 5.40 -8.24 7.97
CA MET A 78 4.99 -8.64 6.62
C MET A 78 5.20 -10.14 6.39
N LEU A 79 6.33 -10.70 6.82
CA LEU A 79 6.60 -12.14 6.70
C LEU A 79 5.57 -12.98 7.46
N LYS A 80 5.18 -12.56 8.68
CA LYS A 80 4.15 -13.26 9.47
C LYS A 80 2.79 -13.22 8.78
N ILE A 81 2.42 -12.08 8.20
CA ILE A 81 1.18 -11.91 7.45
C ILE A 81 1.19 -12.77 6.19
N MET A 82 2.26 -12.72 5.41
CA MET A 82 2.40 -13.54 4.19
C MET A 82 2.37 -15.03 4.50
N ASP A 83 3.04 -15.48 5.57
CA ASP A 83 3.02 -16.89 5.99
C ASP A 83 1.61 -17.35 6.38
N ALA A 84 0.83 -16.50 7.05
CA ALA A 84 -0.56 -16.81 7.37
C ALA A 84 -1.43 -16.89 6.10
N LEU A 85 -1.28 -15.94 5.20
CA LEU A 85 -2.05 -15.86 3.96
C LEU A 85 -1.75 -17.03 2.99
N LEU A 86 -0.49 -17.49 2.93
CA LEU A 86 -0.10 -18.62 2.09
C LEU A 86 -0.66 -19.96 2.60
N LYS A 87 -1.10 -20.04 3.86
CA LYS A 87 -1.73 -21.24 4.44
C LYS A 87 -3.24 -21.30 4.20
N VAL A 88 -3.84 -20.21 3.71
CA VAL A 88 -5.28 -20.17 3.37
C VAL A 88 -5.54 -21.10 2.19
N LYS A 89 -6.50 -22.00 2.36
CA LYS A 89 -6.92 -22.90 1.29
C LYS A 89 -8.08 -22.30 0.49
N GLU A 90 -8.28 -22.82 -0.71
CA GLU A 90 -9.37 -22.37 -1.60
C GLU A 90 -10.75 -22.59 -0.96
N GLU A 91 -10.93 -23.71 -0.24
CA GLU A 91 -12.16 -24.08 0.47
C GLU A 91 -12.49 -23.14 1.63
N ASP A 92 -11.46 -22.47 2.20
CA ASP A 92 -11.59 -21.56 3.34
C ASP A 92 -11.75 -20.09 2.93
N MET A 93 -11.80 -19.80 1.62
CA MET A 93 -11.92 -18.45 1.10
C MET A 93 -13.34 -17.90 1.24
N PRO A 94 -13.58 -16.91 2.13
CA PRO A 94 -14.89 -16.29 2.24
C PRO A 94 -15.29 -15.51 0.99
N GLU A 95 -16.59 -15.41 0.72
CA GLU A 95 -17.11 -14.53 -0.33
C GLU A 95 -16.99 -13.05 0.06
N ASP A 96 -17.07 -12.75 1.34
CA ASP A 96 -17.00 -11.41 1.91
C ASP A 96 -15.56 -11.07 2.30
N ILE A 97 -15.05 -9.97 1.75
CA ILE A 97 -13.68 -9.48 2.01
C ILE A 97 -13.45 -9.09 3.48
N TRP A 98 -14.47 -8.58 4.19
CA TRP A 98 -14.37 -8.27 5.61
C TRP A 98 -14.19 -9.52 6.45
N LYS A 99 -14.90 -10.60 6.09
CA LYS A 99 -14.72 -11.91 6.75
C LYS A 99 -13.32 -12.45 6.48
N PHE A 100 -12.83 -12.29 5.23
CA PHE A 100 -11.48 -12.70 4.89
C PHE A 100 -10.44 -11.90 5.70
N ALA A 101 -10.54 -10.58 5.72
CA ALA A 101 -9.61 -9.73 6.45
C ALA A 101 -9.54 -10.08 7.95
N ASN A 102 -10.69 -10.31 8.57
CA ASN A 102 -10.76 -10.65 10.00
C ASN A 102 -10.33 -12.10 10.33
N ALA A 103 -10.58 -13.06 9.43
CA ALA A 103 -10.32 -14.47 9.71
C ALA A 103 -8.91 -14.91 9.28
N CYS A 104 -8.38 -14.36 8.19
CA CYS A 104 -7.16 -14.85 7.56
C CYS A 104 -5.93 -13.96 7.83
N ILE A 105 -6.12 -12.72 8.29
CA ILE A 105 -5.01 -11.82 8.57
C ILE A 105 -4.87 -11.66 10.09
N PRO A 106 -3.86 -12.28 10.73
CA PRO A 106 -3.66 -12.23 12.17
C PRO A 106 -2.96 -10.92 12.58
N TYR A 107 -3.57 -9.78 12.25
CA TYR A 107 -3.02 -8.46 12.55
C TYR A 107 -4.14 -7.46 12.87
N VAL A 108 -3.86 -6.51 13.76
CA VAL A 108 -4.87 -5.57 14.28
C VAL A 108 -5.11 -4.39 13.33
N GLY A 109 -4.05 -3.90 12.69
CA GLY A 109 -4.11 -2.74 11.79
C GLY A 109 -4.54 -3.14 10.38
N VAL A 110 -5.77 -3.65 10.21
CA VAL A 110 -6.30 -4.07 8.92
C VAL A 110 -7.59 -3.31 8.63
N ASP A 111 -7.70 -2.74 7.43
CA ASP A 111 -8.87 -2.05 6.93
C ASP A 111 -9.21 -2.52 5.51
N VAL A 112 -10.42 -2.21 5.05
CA VAL A 112 -10.89 -2.53 3.70
C VAL A 112 -11.33 -1.26 3.00
N MET A 113 -10.72 -0.97 1.86
CA MET A 113 -10.98 0.23 1.08
C MET A 113 -11.55 -0.12 -0.30
N PHE A 114 -12.46 0.73 -0.78
CA PHE A 114 -13.20 0.52 -2.02
C PHE A 114 -12.89 1.54 -3.11
N ASP A 115 -12.12 2.59 -2.79
CA ASP A 115 -11.78 3.70 -3.65
C ASP A 115 -10.27 3.86 -3.82
N PHE A 116 -9.81 4.00 -5.06
CA PHE A 116 -8.39 4.12 -5.37
C PHE A 116 -7.74 5.37 -4.80
N ASP A 117 -8.47 6.48 -4.66
CA ASP A 117 -7.91 7.71 -4.08
C ASP A 117 -7.49 7.50 -2.61
N GLN A 118 -8.28 6.74 -1.85
CA GLN A 118 -7.97 6.39 -0.47
C GLN A 118 -6.81 5.37 -0.42
N ILE A 119 -6.87 4.34 -1.26
CA ILE A 119 -5.83 3.31 -1.36
C ILE A 119 -4.47 3.92 -1.70
N LEU A 120 -4.42 4.84 -2.68
CA LEU A 120 -3.18 5.52 -3.06
C LEU A 120 -2.62 6.37 -1.91
N LYS A 121 -3.47 7.04 -1.15
CA LYS A 121 -3.02 7.80 0.03
C LYS A 121 -2.44 6.87 1.10
N SER A 122 -3.11 5.77 1.40
CA SER A 122 -2.64 4.75 2.35
C SER A 122 -1.29 4.16 1.91
N LEU A 123 -1.16 3.76 0.64
CA LEU A 123 0.09 3.25 0.10
C LEU A 123 1.24 4.26 0.22
N LEU A 124 0.98 5.51 -0.18
CA LEU A 124 1.99 6.57 -0.11
C LEU A 124 2.29 7.03 1.32
N SER A 125 1.42 6.73 2.28
CA SER A 125 1.70 6.89 3.71
C SER A 125 2.53 5.74 4.29
N GLY A 126 2.84 4.71 3.50
CA GLY A 126 3.66 3.55 3.89
C GLY A 126 2.86 2.32 4.31
N GLU A 127 1.53 2.33 4.20
CA GLU A 127 0.70 1.15 4.44
C GLU A 127 0.82 0.14 3.29
N THR A 128 0.54 -1.11 3.56
CA THR A 128 0.55 -2.17 2.55
C THR A 128 -0.84 -2.38 1.98
N CYS A 129 -0.96 -2.37 0.67
CA CYS A 129 -2.21 -2.57 -0.04
C CYS A 129 -2.23 -3.94 -0.73
N VAL A 130 -3.31 -4.69 -0.57
CA VAL A 130 -3.47 -6.04 -1.11
C VAL A 130 -4.74 -6.15 -1.93
N PHE A 131 -4.58 -6.42 -3.23
CA PHE A 131 -5.68 -6.74 -4.13
C PHE A 131 -5.73 -8.24 -4.34
N ILE A 132 -6.86 -8.86 -4.06
CA ILE A 132 -7.11 -10.29 -4.26
C ILE A 132 -8.12 -10.44 -5.39
N ASP A 133 -7.83 -11.30 -6.36
CA ASP A 133 -8.74 -11.52 -7.48
C ASP A 133 -10.13 -11.96 -7.02
N GLY A 134 -11.16 -11.39 -7.66
CA GLY A 134 -12.57 -11.66 -7.34
C GLY A 134 -13.21 -10.73 -6.31
N TYR A 135 -12.43 -9.98 -5.51
CA TYR A 135 -12.97 -8.97 -4.60
C TYR A 135 -12.95 -7.56 -5.21
N ARG A 136 -14.02 -6.79 -4.98
CA ARG A 136 -14.13 -5.38 -5.40
C ARG A 136 -13.69 -4.43 -4.28
N ALA A 137 -12.57 -4.75 -3.65
CA ALA A 137 -11.99 -3.94 -2.57
C ALA A 137 -10.51 -4.27 -2.43
N CYS A 138 -9.79 -3.39 -1.76
CA CYS A 138 -8.41 -3.55 -1.38
C CYS A 138 -8.32 -3.73 0.14
N ILE A 139 -7.53 -4.68 0.60
CA ILE A 139 -7.17 -4.81 2.01
C ILE A 139 -5.96 -3.92 2.25
N VAL A 140 -6.05 -3.05 3.24
CA VAL A 140 -4.97 -2.16 3.65
C VAL A 140 -4.49 -2.59 5.02
N ILE A 141 -3.17 -2.77 5.16
CA ILE A 141 -2.53 -3.29 6.36
C ILE A 141 -1.52 -2.27 6.84
N ASP A 142 -1.71 -1.75 8.05
CA ASP A 142 -0.77 -0.83 8.68
C ASP A 142 0.37 -1.59 9.35
N CYS A 143 1.30 -2.09 8.56
CA CYS A 143 2.54 -2.70 9.02
C CYS A 143 3.74 -1.75 8.92
N ARG A 144 3.50 -0.46 9.07
CA ARG A 144 4.56 0.56 9.05
C ARG A 144 5.53 0.36 10.20
N MET A 145 6.80 0.50 9.90
CA MET A 145 7.87 0.55 10.87
C MET A 145 8.27 2.00 11.07
N TYR A 146 7.99 2.53 12.25
CA TYR A 146 8.46 3.85 12.62
C TYR A 146 9.89 3.72 13.14
N PRO A 147 10.88 4.44 12.58
CA PRO A 147 12.24 4.41 13.08
C PRO A 147 12.26 4.98 14.49
N ALA A 148 12.20 4.10 15.48
CA ALA A 148 12.31 4.46 16.90
C ALA A 148 13.79 4.47 17.30
N ARG A 149 14.56 5.45 16.82
CA ARG A 149 15.86 5.73 17.39
C ARG A 149 15.70 6.72 18.54
N ASN A 150 16.00 6.25 19.74
CA ASN A 150 16.20 7.15 20.86
C ASN A 150 17.37 8.10 20.55
N VAL A 151 17.17 9.38 20.86
CA VAL A 151 18.26 10.35 20.80
C VAL A 151 19.25 9.98 21.92
N GLU A 152 20.31 9.27 21.56
CA GLU A 152 21.38 8.91 22.49
C GLU A 152 22.41 10.02 22.55
N GLU A 153 22.75 10.49 23.76
CA GLU A 153 23.91 11.34 23.95
C GLU A 153 25.19 10.49 23.85
N PRO A 154 26.24 10.96 23.15
CA PRO A 154 27.53 10.26 23.14
C PRO A 154 28.19 10.31 24.51
N ASP A 155 28.56 9.14 25.01
CA ASP A 155 29.20 8.99 26.33
C ASP A 155 30.56 9.66 26.45
N LYS A 156 31.24 10.00 25.36
CA LYS A 156 32.65 10.41 25.39
C LYS A 156 33.01 11.77 24.79
N ASP A 157 32.19 12.46 24.04
CA ASP A 157 32.54 13.77 23.48
C ASP A 157 31.34 14.72 23.40
N LYS A 158 31.18 15.50 24.47
CA LYS A 158 30.13 16.52 24.58
C LYS A 158 30.40 17.79 23.76
N SER A 159 31.57 17.97 23.19
CA SER A 159 32.01 19.24 22.57
C SER A 159 31.91 19.30 21.04
N LEU A 160 31.70 18.16 20.35
CA LEU A 160 31.56 18.09 18.90
C LEU A 160 30.17 17.53 18.55
N ARG A 161 29.13 18.30 18.79
CA ARG A 161 27.76 17.93 18.45
C ARG A 161 27.43 18.40 17.05
N GLY A 162 27.57 17.51 16.07
CA GLY A 162 26.86 17.62 14.79
C GLY A 162 25.43 17.06 14.89
N SER A 163 24.56 17.41 13.96
CA SER A 163 23.27 16.74 13.82
C SER A 163 23.49 15.25 13.56
N ARG A 164 22.97 14.40 14.44
CA ARG A 164 23.02 12.96 14.25
C ARG A 164 21.85 12.52 13.37
N ASP A 165 22.06 11.47 12.60
CA ASP A 165 21.04 10.91 11.72
C ASP A 165 19.72 10.60 12.47
N GLY A 166 19.79 10.05 13.69
CA GLY A 166 18.61 9.80 14.51
C GLY A 166 17.83 11.04 14.95
N PHE A 167 18.48 12.20 15.09
CA PHE A 167 17.80 13.45 15.38
C PHE A 167 17.05 13.98 14.15
N VAL A 168 17.68 13.87 12.99
CA VAL A 168 17.07 14.24 11.70
C VAL A 168 15.89 13.33 11.40
N GLU A 169 16.03 12.02 11.56
CA GLU A 169 14.94 11.04 11.39
C GLU A 169 13.75 11.34 12.33
N THR A 170 14.02 11.68 13.60
CA THR A 170 12.96 12.04 14.56
C THR A 170 12.23 13.32 14.16
N ILE A 171 12.97 14.33 13.67
CA ILE A 171 12.36 15.59 13.18
C ILE A 171 11.50 15.30 11.95
N VAL A 172 12.02 14.56 10.98
CA VAL A 172 11.28 14.19 9.75
C VAL A 172 10.01 13.42 10.12
N TYR A 173 10.08 12.46 11.02
CA TYR A 173 8.93 11.74 11.52
C TYR A 173 7.87 12.65 12.15
N ASN A 174 8.26 13.55 13.06
CA ASN A 174 7.34 14.45 13.74
C ASN A 174 6.75 15.54 12.82
N THR A 175 7.39 15.85 11.71
CA THR A 175 6.87 16.81 10.72
C THR A 175 6.02 16.17 9.64
N ALA A 176 6.09 14.84 9.45
CA ALA A 176 5.32 14.09 8.47
C ALA A 176 3.96 13.61 9.00
N MET A 177 3.72 13.72 10.30
CA MET A 177 2.43 13.46 10.94
C MET A 177 1.56 14.73 10.99
#